data_07bc0fdc826ea868d2470f4a9564f94a
#
_entry.id   07bc0fdc826ea868d2470f4a9564f94a
#
_cell.length_a   1.000
_cell.length_b   1.000
_cell.length_c   1.000
_cell.angle_alpha   90.00
_cell.angle_beta   90.00
_cell.angle_gamma   90.00
#
_symmetry.space_group_name_H-M   'P 1'
#
loop_
_entity.id
_entity.type
_entity.pdbx_description
1 polymer ?
#
loop_
_entity_poly.entity_id
_entity_poly.type
_entity_poly.pdbx_seq_one_letter_code
_entity_poly.pdbx_strand_id
1 'polypeptide(L)'
;MKRLFISLAILAGISLSSCNDSFLEKTPVTDLTENNAFNSYDNFKAFMWPCYEMFTNNTIRTSLQGFGQDGQYKGDMAAGYFQQKYESGYNEFAYQTVASVASGNGWDFKSFIRRVNIMLSHIDNSSMTEAQKDHWRAVGYFFHSFWYMELIDRFGDVPWVDQVLQEDSPEAYGPRVDRKTVADKVLERLQWAEQNIGNFTSQDGDNTINQDCVRAVISRFGLREGTWRKYHELGDAEKYLQECVRASELLMAAYPTLYTGTDGQPGAGYGEMWTTEDLGQVPGIILYKSYVKDINPMGMSYIEHTSSHYVEMNQNMVDLYLMKNGKPILADGSGYHGNKDMYAVFRDRDPRLYHTVIPPYKVKSGKGDYLTWSYTDNPADREYIDIMGANESCSNPGV
;
A
#
# COMPACT_ATOMS: atom_id res chain seq x y z
N MET A 1 -79.82 22.75 15.29
CA MET A 1 -79.02 21.62 15.61
C MET A 1 -78.63 20.75 14.35
N LYS A 2 -79.54 20.33 13.49
CA LYS A 2 -79.19 19.51 12.28
C LYS A 2 -78.18 20.17 11.33
N ARG A 3 -78.22 21.50 11.13
CA ARG A 3 -77.31 22.22 10.25
C ARG A 3 -75.88 22.32 10.84
N LEU A 4 -75.69 22.29 12.16
CA LEU A 4 -74.45 22.35 12.85
C LEU A 4 -73.73 20.99 12.77
N PHE A 5 -74.48 19.85 12.83
CA PHE A 5 -73.96 18.53 12.69
C PHE A 5 -73.48 18.21 11.26
N ILE A 6 -74.15 18.75 10.25
CA ILE A 6 -73.77 18.57 8.85
C ILE A 6 -72.46 19.36 8.56
N SER A 7 -72.34 20.55 9.11
CA SER A 7 -71.14 21.38 8.97
C SER A 7 -69.93 20.72 9.69
N LEU A 8 -70.13 20.09 10.83
CA LEU A 8 -69.07 19.37 11.59
C LEU A 8 -68.65 18.05 10.89
N ALA A 9 -69.59 17.37 10.27
CA ALA A 9 -69.35 16.16 9.50
C ALA A 9 -68.57 16.43 8.20
N ILE A 10 -68.82 17.59 7.54
CA ILE A 10 -68.06 17.99 6.35
C ILE A 10 -66.67 18.44 6.73
N LEU A 11 -66.46 19.13 7.87
CA LEU A 11 -65.11 19.49 8.35
C LEU A 11 -64.30 18.29 8.77
N ALA A 12 -64.90 17.25 9.37
CA ALA A 12 -64.24 15.99 9.73
C ALA A 12 -63.89 15.14 8.51
N GLY A 13 -64.67 15.24 7.42
CA GLY A 13 -64.38 14.50 6.16
C GLY A 13 -63.21 15.08 5.36
N ILE A 14 -62.92 16.37 5.51
CA ILE A 14 -61.81 17.06 4.82
C ILE A 14 -60.46 16.80 5.53
N SER A 15 -60.49 16.49 6.83
CA SER A 15 -59.26 16.23 7.59
C SER A 15 -58.72 14.79 7.42
N LEU A 16 -59.45 13.87 6.77
CA LEU A 16 -59.03 12.48 6.56
C LEU A 16 -58.42 12.22 5.18
N SER A 17 -58.37 13.20 4.30
CA SER A 17 -57.79 13.05 2.96
C SER A 17 -56.39 13.67 2.80
N SER A 18 -55.71 14.06 3.88
CA SER A 18 -54.44 14.81 3.85
C SER A 18 -53.21 14.00 4.24
N CYS A 19 -53.27 12.69 4.18
CA CYS A 19 -52.08 11.90 4.28
C CYS A 19 -51.81 11.25 2.92
N ASN A 20 -51.20 11.99 2.02
CA ASN A 20 -50.54 11.42 0.87
C ASN A 20 -49.09 11.20 1.31
N ASP A 21 -48.76 9.94 1.69
CA ASP A 21 -47.41 9.54 2.13
C ASP A 21 -46.33 9.90 1.10
N SER A 22 -46.72 10.02 -0.17
CA SER A 22 -45.80 10.45 -1.25
C SER A 22 -45.33 11.91 -1.12
N PHE A 23 -45.97 12.76 -0.28
CA PHE A 23 -45.48 14.13 -0.02
C PHE A 23 -44.32 14.14 0.99
N LEU A 24 -44.22 13.13 1.84
CA LEU A 24 -43.15 12.99 2.83
C LEU A 24 -41.95 12.22 2.26
N GLU A 25 -42.17 11.49 1.19
CA GLU A 25 -41.10 10.78 0.44
C GLU A 25 -40.50 11.67 -0.65
N LYS A 26 -40.20 12.92 -0.35
CA LYS A 26 -39.32 13.70 -1.22
C LYS A 26 -37.91 13.17 -1.05
N THR A 27 -37.51 12.30 -1.96
CA THR A 27 -36.09 12.05 -2.15
C THR A 27 -35.39 13.38 -2.39
N PRO A 28 -34.40 13.75 -1.59
CA PRO A 28 -33.64 14.99 -1.81
C PRO A 28 -33.05 14.95 -3.22
N VAL A 29 -33.41 15.94 -4.03
CA VAL A 29 -32.93 16.01 -5.43
C VAL A 29 -31.42 16.31 -5.49
N THR A 30 -30.86 16.76 -4.38
CA THR A 30 -29.45 17.16 -4.24
C THR A 30 -28.60 16.25 -3.35
N ASP A 31 -29.23 15.37 -2.56
CA ASP A 31 -28.48 14.43 -1.74
C ASP A 31 -28.31 13.11 -2.49
N LEU A 32 -27.08 12.58 -2.46
CA LEU A 32 -26.76 11.22 -2.93
C LEU A 32 -27.52 10.23 -2.05
N THR A 33 -28.73 9.85 -2.47
CA THR A 33 -29.42 8.71 -1.90
C THR A 33 -28.82 7.42 -2.46
N GLU A 34 -28.94 6.33 -1.74
CA GLU A 34 -28.44 5.02 -2.18
C GLU A 34 -28.92 4.66 -3.61
N ASN A 35 -30.15 5.05 -3.95
CA ASN A 35 -30.74 4.85 -5.30
C ASN A 35 -30.11 5.74 -6.40
N ASN A 36 -29.53 6.89 -6.05
CA ASN A 36 -28.92 7.81 -7.02
C ASN A 36 -27.38 7.66 -7.05
N ALA A 37 -26.81 7.12 -5.99
CA ALA A 37 -25.35 7.05 -5.80
C ALA A 37 -24.66 6.03 -6.70
N PHE A 38 -25.42 5.06 -7.25
CA PHE A 38 -24.86 3.95 -8.02
C PHE A 38 -25.48 3.79 -9.41
N ASN A 39 -25.70 4.90 -10.09
CA ASN A 39 -26.40 4.88 -11.38
C ASN A 39 -25.45 4.97 -12.58
N SER A 40 -24.33 5.65 -12.47
CA SER A 40 -23.40 5.91 -13.55
C SER A 40 -21.97 5.52 -13.20
N TYR A 41 -21.13 5.36 -14.20
CA TYR A 41 -19.69 5.12 -14.05
C TYR A 41 -19.03 6.12 -13.08
N ASP A 42 -19.28 7.41 -13.26
CA ASP A 42 -18.67 8.46 -12.43
C ASP A 42 -19.11 8.39 -10.97
N ASN A 43 -20.34 7.94 -10.72
CA ASN A 43 -20.82 7.75 -9.36
C ASN A 43 -20.08 6.60 -8.65
N PHE A 44 -19.84 5.49 -9.37
CA PHE A 44 -19.01 4.38 -8.86
C PHE A 44 -17.57 4.84 -8.60
N LYS A 45 -17.00 5.61 -9.52
CA LYS A 45 -15.67 6.21 -9.38
C LYS A 45 -15.58 7.06 -8.11
N ALA A 46 -16.49 8.02 -7.94
CA ALA A 46 -16.51 8.92 -6.78
C ALA A 46 -16.66 8.13 -5.46
N PHE A 47 -17.51 7.11 -5.45
CA PHE A 47 -17.72 6.28 -4.28
C PHE A 47 -16.48 5.43 -3.91
N MET A 48 -15.78 4.91 -4.92
CA MET A 48 -14.62 4.03 -4.71
C MET A 48 -13.30 4.80 -4.50
N TRP A 49 -13.26 6.09 -4.85
CA TRP A 49 -12.04 6.90 -4.74
C TRP A 49 -11.39 6.86 -3.35
N PRO A 50 -12.13 6.90 -2.23
CA PRO A 50 -11.54 6.76 -0.89
C PRO A 50 -10.80 5.44 -0.65
N CYS A 51 -11.01 4.39 -1.46
CA CYS A 51 -10.24 3.15 -1.32
C CYS A 51 -8.76 3.33 -1.66
N TYR A 52 -8.40 4.34 -2.47
CA TYR A 52 -7.02 4.69 -2.73
C TYR A 52 -6.26 5.18 -1.49
N GLU A 53 -6.97 5.55 -0.43
CA GLU A 53 -6.36 5.85 0.86
C GLU A 53 -5.64 4.64 1.48
N MET A 54 -5.91 3.41 1.03
CA MET A 54 -5.13 2.24 1.40
C MET A 54 -3.63 2.40 1.07
N PHE A 55 -3.30 3.21 0.07
CA PHE A 55 -1.93 3.46 -0.38
C PHE A 55 -1.33 4.74 0.20
N THR A 56 -2.02 5.42 1.11
CA THR A 56 -1.56 6.72 1.59
C THR A 56 -0.68 6.60 2.83
N ASN A 57 0.32 7.48 2.94
CA ASN A 57 1.12 7.60 4.15
C ASN A 57 0.26 7.91 5.39
N ASN A 58 -0.81 8.69 5.25
CA ASN A 58 -1.69 8.99 6.38
C ASN A 58 -2.49 7.76 6.78
N THR A 59 -2.98 6.97 5.86
CA THR A 59 -3.67 5.72 6.13
C THR A 59 -2.66 4.63 6.53
N ILE A 60 -1.54 4.58 5.88
CA ILE A 60 -0.40 3.78 6.28
C ILE A 60 0.13 4.26 7.63
N ARG A 61 0.24 5.56 7.88
CA ARG A 61 0.65 6.12 9.17
C ARG A 61 -0.40 5.90 10.26
N THR A 62 -1.69 6.01 9.94
CA THR A 62 -2.79 5.79 10.88
C THR A 62 -3.26 4.34 10.95
N SER A 63 -3.24 3.57 9.88
CA SER A 63 -3.57 2.15 9.91
C SER A 63 -2.38 1.27 10.25
N LEU A 64 -1.19 1.72 9.95
CA LEU A 64 0.04 1.19 10.51
C LEU A 64 0.34 1.76 11.91
N GLN A 65 -0.43 2.67 12.42
CA GLN A 65 -0.56 2.85 13.87
C GLN A 65 -1.00 1.56 14.55
N GLY A 66 -1.66 0.68 13.84
CA GLY A 66 -1.81 -0.69 14.27
C GLY A 66 -0.51 -1.48 14.36
N PHE A 67 0.53 -1.14 13.61
CA PHE A 67 1.90 -1.63 13.77
C PHE A 67 2.73 -0.72 14.69
N GLY A 68 2.10 0.29 15.29
CA GLY A 68 2.65 1.28 16.20
C GLY A 68 2.92 2.63 15.54
N GLN A 69 3.56 3.54 16.28
CA GLN A 69 3.58 4.96 15.95
C GLN A 69 4.25 5.32 14.64
N ASP A 70 5.19 4.51 14.15
CA ASP A 70 5.95 4.75 12.92
C ASP A 70 5.74 3.62 11.93
N GLY A 71 4.56 3.57 11.37
CA GLY A 71 4.12 2.51 10.49
C GLY A 71 5.00 2.20 9.29
N GLN A 72 5.78 3.16 8.84
CA GLN A 72 6.65 3.01 7.69
C GLN A 72 7.77 1.99 7.88
N TYR A 73 8.26 1.82 9.11
CA TYR A 73 9.48 1.06 9.39
C TYR A 73 9.26 -0.20 10.22
N LYS A 74 8.06 -0.42 10.71
CA LYS A 74 7.85 -1.49 11.70
C LYS A 74 7.91 -2.90 11.12
N GLY A 75 7.46 -3.09 9.90
CA GLY A 75 7.66 -4.35 9.21
C GLY A 75 9.16 -4.64 9.05
N ASP A 76 9.91 -3.63 8.66
CA ASP A 76 11.34 -3.73 8.45
C ASP A 76 12.12 -3.87 9.78
N MET A 77 11.67 -3.22 10.86
CA MET A 77 12.20 -3.43 12.19
C MET A 77 11.91 -4.84 12.70
N ALA A 78 10.68 -5.33 12.54
CA ALA A 78 10.32 -6.70 12.92
C ALA A 78 11.11 -7.75 12.12
N ALA A 79 11.52 -7.43 10.90
CA ALA A 79 12.40 -8.25 10.10
C ALA A 79 13.89 -8.11 10.46
N GLY A 80 14.24 -7.22 11.38
CA GLY A 80 15.62 -6.97 11.81
C GLY A 80 16.46 -6.17 10.81
N TYR A 81 15.81 -5.40 9.92
CA TYR A 81 16.49 -4.58 8.92
C TYR A 81 16.76 -3.16 9.38
N PHE A 82 15.92 -2.65 10.30
CA PHE A 82 16.05 -1.33 10.91
C PHE A 82 15.97 -1.41 12.42
N GLN A 83 16.46 -0.37 13.08
CA GLN A 83 16.32 -0.18 14.52
C GLN A 83 16.00 1.27 14.84
N GLN A 84 15.37 1.49 16.00
CA GLN A 84 15.15 2.83 16.54
C GLN A 84 16.26 3.22 17.51
N LYS A 85 16.66 4.48 17.44
CA LYS A 85 17.69 5.05 18.35
C LYS A 85 17.20 5.19 19.80
N TYR A 86 15.92 5.48 20.00
CA TYR A 86 15.34 5.62 21.31
C TYR A 86 14.35 4.51 21.59
N GLU A 87 14.51 3.85 22.72
CA GLU A 87 13.55 2.88 23.25
C GLU A 87 12.26 3.57 23.71
N SER A 88 11.47 4.08 22.80
CA SER A 88 10.12 4.53 23.11
C SER A 88 9.11 3.40 22.97
N GLY A 89 9.31 2.34 23.76
CA GLY A 89 8.32 1.27 23.91
C GLY A 89 8.18 0.29 22.75
N TYR A 90 9.01 0.38 21.74
CA TYR A 90 9.09 -0.58 20.65
C TYR A 90 10.46 -1.26 20.64
N ASN A 91 10.45 -2.54 20.87
CA ASN A 91 11.61 -3.39 20.73
C ASN A 91 11.32 -4.38 19.59
N GLU A 92 12.07 -4.30 18.49
CA GLU A 92 11.94 -5.20 17.33
C GLU A 92 12.10 -6.67 17.72
N PHE A 93 12.80 -6.94 18.82
CA PHE A 93 12.95 -8.28 19.37
C PHE A 93 11.88 -8.65 20.40
N ALA A 94 11.00 -7.73 20.76
CA ALA A 94 9.86 -8.03 21.61
C ALA A 94 8.80 -8.75 20.77
N TYR A 95 8.92 -10.02 20.61
CA TYR A 95 7.95 -10.94 20.02
C TYR A 95 6.58 -10.95 20.74
N GLN A 96 6.28 -9.90 21.46
CA GLN A 96 5.14 -9.81 22.36
C GLN A 96 3.88 -9.26 21.72
N THR A 97 3.99 -8.66 20.55
CA THR A 97 2.84 -8.08 19.88
C THR A 97 2.24 -9.03 18.84
N VAL A 98 1.68 -10.13 19.33
CA VAL A 98 0.70 -10.83 18.52
C VAL A 98 -0.50 -9.90 18.37
N ALA A 99 -0.80 -9.52 17.15
CA ALA A 99 -1.98 -8.71 16.88
C ALA A 99 -3.21 -9.45 17.39
N SER A 100 -3.97 -8.80 18.25
CA SER A 100 -5.20 -9.37 18.80
C SER A 100 -6.39 -8.51 18.40
N VAL A 101 -7.55 -9.14 18.28
CA VAL A 101 -8.83 -8.45 18.03
C VAL A 101 -9.11 -7.43 19.13
N ALA A 102 -8.75 -7.75 20.37
CA ALA A 102 -8.95 -6.87 21.51
C ALA A 102 -8.12 -5.59 21.46
N SER A 103 -6.99 -5.58 20.75
CA SER A 103 -6.17 -4.38 20.59
C SER A 103 -6.74 -3.40 19.55
N GLY A 104 -7.76 -3.79 18.78
CA GLY A 104 -8.37 -2.98 17.73
C GLY A 104 -7.48 -2.68 16.52
N ASN A 105 -6.27 -3.19 16.52
CA ASN A 105 -5.20 -2.81 15.59
C ASN A 105 -5.41 -3.40 14.19
N GLY A 106 -6.22 -2.74 13.38
CA GLY A 106 -6.46 -3.13 11.99
C GLY A 106 -7.46 -4.27 11.81
N TRP A 107 -8.15 -4.70 12.86
CA TRP A 107 -9.32 -5.56 12.75
C TRP A 107 -10.50 -4.73 12.23
N ASP A 108 -10.43 -4.38 10.96
CA ASP A 108 -11.38 -3.46 10.36
C ASP A 108 -12.05 -4.07 9.11
N PHE A 109 -13.35 -4.33 9.25
CA PHE A 109 -14.25 -4.77 8.19
C PHE A 109 -15.27 -3.68 7.82
N LYS A 110 -15.27 -2.55 8.54
CA LYS A 110 -16.28 -1.50 8.39
C LYS A 110 -15.90 -0.48 7.32
N SER A 111 -14.60 -0.15 7.22
CA SER A 111 -14.14 0.90 6.32
C SER A 111 -14.11 0.42 4.88
N PHE A 112 -13.08 -0.28 4.49
CA PHE A 112 -12.85 -0.63 3.09
C PHE A 112 -13.67 -1.82 2.62
N ILE A 113 -13.74 -2.91 3.41
CA ILE A 113 -14.51 -4.11 3.05
C ILE A 113 -15.99 -3.77 2.85
N ARG A 114 -16.60 -3.06 3.80
CA ARG A 114 -18.00 -2.65 3.68
C ARG A 114 -18.22 -1.74 2.48
N ARG A 115 -17.32 -0.78 2.23
CA ARG A 115 -17.41 0.12 1.06
C ARG A 115 -17.38 -0.66 -0.24
N VAL A 116 -16.45 -1.58 -0.39
CA VAL A 116 -16.35 -2.44 -1.58
C VAL A 116 -17.61 -3.27 -1.75
N ASN A 117 -18.10 -3.91 -0.68
CA ASN A 117 -19.30 -4.75 -0.75
C ASN A 117 -20.56 -3.95 -1.10
N ILE A 118 -20.70 -2.71 -0.60
CA ILE A 118 -21.79 -1.80 -1.01
C ILE A 118 -21.69 -1.55 -2.51
N MET A 119 -20.52 -1.17 -3.02
CA MET A 119 -20.33 -0.94 -4.44
C MET A 119 -20.69 -2.18 -5.26
N LEU A 120 -20.17 -3.35 -4.88
CA LEU A 120 -20.43 -4.61 -5.59
C LEU A 120 -21.93 -4.96 -5.63
N SER A 121 -22.70 -4.69 -4.57
CA SER A 121 -24.12 -4.99 -4.50
C SER A 121 -24.99 -4.15 -5.45
N HIS A 122 -24.46 -3.01 -5.92
CA HIS A 122 -25.19 -2.11 -6.82
C HIS A 122 -24.78 -2.22 -8.29
N ILE A 123 -23.70 -2.94 -8.62
CA ILE A 123 -23.18 -3.02 -10.00
C ILE A 123 -24.24 -3.47 -10.99
N ASP A 124 -24.93 -4.56 -10.71
CA ASP A 124 -25.85 -5.19 -11.66
C ASP A 124 -27.10 -4.34 -11.94
N ASN A 125 -27.49 -3.49 -10.99
CA ASN A 125 -28.64 -2.59 -11.11
C ASN A 125 -28.28 -1.22 -11.75
N SER A 126 -27.01 -0.98 -12.05
CA SER A 126 -26.56 0.28 -12.64
C SER A 126 -26.89 0.37 -14.13
N SER A 127 -26.88 1.59 -14.69
CA SER A 127 -27.04 1.83 -16.13
C SER A 127 -25.75 1.66 -16.93
N MET A 128 -24.68 1.16 -16.30
CA MET A 128 -23.39 0.92 -16.94
C MET A 128 -23.48 -0.21 -17.98
N THR A 129 -22.61 -0.15 -18.99
CA THR A 129 -22.37 -1.27 -19.89
C THR A 129 -21.73 -2.45 -19.16
N GLU A 130 -21.86 -3.66 -19.69
CA GLU A 130 -21.24 -4.85 -19.06
C GLU A 130 -19.72 -4.68 -18.89
N ALA A 131 -19.03 -4.12 -19.87
CA ALA A 131 -17.60 -3.83 -19.75
C ALA A 131 -17.27 -2.86 -18.59
N GLN A 132 -18.11 -1.87 -18.34
CA GLN A 132 -17.96 -0.96 -17.21
C GLN A 132 -18.29 -1.63 -15.88
N LYS A 133 -19.31 -2.49 -15.86
CA LYS A 133 -19.65 -3.30 -14.69
C LYS A 133 -18.50 -4.26 -14.31
N ASP A 134 -17.94 -4.95 -15.29
CA ASP A 134 -16.81 -5.84 -15.09
C ASP A 134 -15.56 -5.10 -14.62
N HIS A 135 -15.29 -3.91 -15.17
CA HIS A 135 -14.21 -3.07 -14.70
C HIS A 135 -14.39 -2.70 -13.21
N TRP A 136 -15.55 -2.18 -12.81
CA TRP A 136 -15.77 -1.80 -11.41
C TRP A 136 -15.81 -2.99 -10.47
N ARG A 137 -16.29 -4.15 -10.93
CA ARG A 137 -16.20 -5.40 -10.18
C ARG A 137 -14.74 -5.82 -9.98
N ALA A 138 -13.90 -5.68 -11.01
CA ALA A 138 -12.47 -5.96 -10.94
C ALA A 138 -11.76 -5.00 -9.96
N VAL A 139 -12.04 -3.70 -10.03
CA VAL A 139 -11.52 -2.70 -9.09
C VAL A 139 -11.96 -3.03 -7.65
N GLY A 140 -13.22 -3.42 -7.46
CA GLY A 140 -13.73 -3.86 -6.16
C GLY A 140 -13.00 -5.09 -5.64
N TYR A 141 -12.82 -6.11 -6.47
CA TYR A 141 -12.09 -7.32 -6.11
C TYR A 141 -10.62 -7.04 -5.80
N PHE A 142 -9.99 -6.11 -6.51
CA PHE A 142 -8.64 -5.65 -6.22
C PHE A 142 -8.52 -5.07 -4.80
N PHE A 143 -9.34 -4.08 -4.45
CA PHE A 143 -9.28 -3.45 -3.13
C PHE A 143 -9.68 -4.38 -2.00
N HIS A 144 -10.69 -5.22 -2.23
CA HIS A 144 -11.09 -6.25 -1.27
C HIS A 144 -9.96 -7.23 -1.00
N SER A 145 -9.32 -7.74 -2.05
CA SER A 145 -8.21 -8.67 -1.95
C SER A 145 -7.01 -8.03 -1.27
N PHE A 146 -6.67 -6.80 -1.65
CA PHE A 146 -5.55 -6.06 -1.06
C PHE A 146 -5.72 -5.90 0.46
N TRP A 147 -6.93 -5.55 0.92
CA TRP A 147 -7.20 -5.43 2.35
C TRP A 147 -7.18 -6.79 3.05
N TYR A 148 -7.71 -7.85 2.44
CA TYR A 148 -7.65 -9.20 3.00
C TYR A 148 -6.23 -9.75 3.11
N MET A 149 -5.34 -9.38 2.20
CA MET A 149 -3.91 -9.71 2.32
C MET A 149 -3.32 -9.16 3.62
N GLU A 150 -3.65 -7.91 3.97
CA GLU A 150 -3.22 -7.29 5.23
C GLU A 150 -3.86 -7.98 6.46
N LEU A 151 -5.14 -8.35 6.36
CA LEU A 151 -5.84 -9.03 7.45
C LEU A 151 -5.26 -10.40 7.75
N ILE A 152 -5.03 -11.24 6.74
CA ILE A 152 -4.48 -12.58 6.96
C ILE A 152 -3.03 -12.58 7.40
N ASP A 153 -2.27 -11.57 7.00
CA ASP A 153 -0.89 -11.42 7.46
C ASP A 153 -0.81 -11.08 8.94
N ARG A 154 -1.76 -10.28 9.38
CA ARG A 154 -1.76 -9.79 10.75
C ARG A 154 -2.42 -10.77 11.72
N PHE A 155 -3.51 -11.40 11.31
CA PHE A 155 -4.39 -12.15 12.19
C PHE A 155 -4.48 -13.65 11.88
N GLY A 156 -3.93 -14.10 10.76
CA GLY A 156 -4.10 -15.47 10.28
C GLY A 156 -5.55 -15.72 9.82
N ASP A 157 -6.29 -16.51 10.58
CA ASP A 157 -7.70 -16.77 10.32
C ASP A 157 -8.55 -15.52 10.56
N VAL A 158 -9.42 -15.19 9.60
CA VAL A 158 -10.29 -14.01 9.65
C VAL A 158 -11.69 -14.35 9.09
N PRO A 159 -12.75 -13.63 9.50
CA PRO A 159 -14.05 -13.75 8.83
C PRO A 159 -13.94 -13.38 7.35
N TRP A 160 -14.57 -14.15 6.48
CA TRP A 160 -14.72 -13.77 5.08
C TRP A 160 -16.05 -13.06 4.87
N VAL A 161 -15.97 -11.77 4.54
CA VAL A 161 -17.13 -10.89 4.38
C VAL A 161 -17.15 -10.36 2.95
N ASP A 162 -18.01 -10.92 2.10
CA ASP A 162 -18.15 -10.58 0.68
C ASP A 162 -19.54 -10.05 0.32
N GLN A 163 -20.29 -9.66 1.33
CA GLN A 163 -21.60 -9.02 1.21
C GLN A 163 -21.77 -7.89 2.22
N VAL A 164 -22.80 -7.08 2.04
CA VAL A 164 -23.15 -6.01 2.99
C VAL A 164 -23.83 -6.66 4.20
N LEU A 165 -23.14 -6.67 5.34
CA LEU A 165 -23.70 -7.19 6.58
C LEU A 165 -24.59 -6.15 7.26
N GLN A 166 -25.70 -6.61 7.84
CA GLN A 166 -26.56 -5.91 8.77
C GLN A 166 -26.22 -6.30 10.20
N GLU A 167 -26.82 -5.62 11.18
CA GLU A 167 -26.56 -5.91 12.61
C GLU A 167 -26.96 -7.33 13.02
N ASP A 168 -27.95 -7.90 12.37
CA ASP A 168 -28.50 -9.24 12.61
C ASP A 168 -27.94 -10.30 11.66
N SER A 169 -27.01 -9.95 10.78
CA SER A 169 -26.40 -10.91 9.84
C SER A 169 -25.63 -11.99 10.60
N PRO A 170 -25.95 -13.28 10.42
CA PRO A 170 -25.27 -14.37 11.13
C PRO A 170 -23.76 -14.39 10.91
N GLU A 171 -23.31 -13.97 9.72
CA GLU A 171 -21.89 -13.92 9.33
C GLU A 171 -21.09 -12.92 10.18
N ALA A 172 -21.74 -11.89 10.75
CA ALA A 172 -21.10 -10.94 11.64
C ALA A 172 -20.65 -11.60 12.98
N TYR A 173 -21.28 -12.71 13.34
CA TYR A 173 -21.06 -13.46 14.58
C TYR A 173 -20.49 -14.86 14.33
N GLY A 174 -20.19 -15.17 13.08
CA GLY A 174 -19.65 -16.46 12.66
C GLY A 174 -18.19 -16.68 13.10
N PRO A 175 -17.71 -17.93 13.00
CA PRO A 175 -16.31 -18.24 13.24
C PRO A 175 -15.41 -17.60 12.18
N ARG A 176 -14.12 -17.50 12.49
CA ARG A 176 -13.11 -17.13 11.49
C ARG A 176 -13.00 -18.24 10.43
N VAL A 177 -12.76 -17.84 9.22
CA VAL A 177 -12.38 -18.71 8.12
C VAL A 177 -10.88 -18.94 8.18
N ASP A 178 -10.44 -20.15 7.95
CA ASP A 178 -9.01 -20.47 7.97
C ASP A 178 -8.23 -19.65 6.93
N ARG A 179 -6.99 -19.30 7.27
CA ARG A 179 -6.11 -18.47 6.46
C ARG A 179 -5.94 -19.00 5.04
N LYS A 180 -5.84 -20.34 4.88
CA LYS A 180 -5.66 -20.98 3.59
C LYS A 180 -6.86 -20.72 2.67
N THR A 181 -8.06 -20.91 3.17
CA THR A 181 -9.31 -20.67 2.43
C THR A 181 -9.45 -19.19 2.06
N VAL A 182 -9.13 -18.27 2.98
CA VAL A 182 -9.16 -16.84 2.68
C VAL A 182 -8.16 -16.48 1.59
N ALA A 183 -6.93 -16.99 1.68
CA ALA A 183 -5.90 -16.74 0.68
C ALA A 183 -6.28 -17.30 -0.71
N ASP A 184 -6.92 -18.47 -0.76
CA ASP A 184 -7.40 -19.03 -2.02
C ASP A 184 -8.47 -18.13 -2.66
N LYS A 185 -9.41 -17.61 -1.88
CA LYS A 185 -10.43 -16.64 -2.35
C LYS A 185 -9.82 -15.32 -2.79
N VAL A 186 -8.78 -14.83 -2.11
CA VAL A 186 -8.04 -13.64 -2.50
C VAL A 186 -7.39 -13.83 -3.88
N LEU A 187 -6.70 -14.95 -4.08
CA LEU A 187 -6.07 -15.25 -5.36
C LEU A 187 -7.09 -15.37 -6.49
N GLU A 188 -8.20 -16.09 -6.26
CA GLU A 188 -9.28 -16.24 -7.24
C GLU A 188 -9.86 -14.87 -7.66
N ARG A 189 -10.12 -13.97 -6.71
CA ARG A 189 -10.60 -12.61 -7.03
C ARG A 189 -9.60 -11.79 -7.81
N LEU A 190 -8.31 -11.88 -7.46
CA LEU A 190 -7.26 -11.18 -8.20
C LEU A 190 -7.11 -11.71 -9.64
N GLN A 191 -7.18 -13.02 -9.83
CA GLN A 191 -7.14 -13.64 -11.16
C GLN A 191 -8.35 -13.22 -11.99
N TRP A 192 -9.53 -13.18 -11.40
CA TRP A 192 -10.74 -12.70 -12.08
C TRP A 192 -10.59 -11.21 -12.44
N ALA A 193 -10.09 -10.40 -11.51
CA ALA A 193 -9.86 -8.98 -11.74
C ALA A 193 -8.86 -8.73 -12.87
N GLU A 194 -7.76 -9.48 -12.94
CA GLU A 194 -6.78 -9.38 -14.03
C GLU A 194 -7.41 -9.62 -15.40
N GLN A 195 -8.33 -10.58 -15.50
CA GLN A 195 -8.96 -10.96 -16.76
C GLN A 195 -10.05 -9.99 -17.21
N ASN A 196 -10.70 -9.31 -16.27
CA ASN A 196 -11.92 -8.55 -16.54
C ASN A 196 -11.78 -7.03 -16.34
N ILE A 197 -10.66 -6.56 -15.82
CA ILE A 197 -10.43 -5.13 -15.68
C ILE A 197 -10.27 -4.48 -17.06
N GLY A 198 -11.15 -3.52 -17.37
CA GLY A 198 -11.11 -2.80 -18.64
C GLY A 198 -10.08 -1.67 -18.63
N ASN A 199 -9.72 -1.20 -19.82
CA ASN A 199 -8.94 0.02 -19.98
C ASN A 199 -9.86 1.23 -20.08
N PHE A 200 -9.95 2.01 -19.02
CA PHE A 200 -10.74 3.24 -18.93
C PHE A 200 -9.87 4.47 -18.63
N THR A 201 -8.60 4.45 -19.00
CA THR A 201 -7.64 5.54 -18.75
C THR A 201 -8.11 6.90 -19.28
N SER A 202 -8.88 6.93 -20.36
CA SER A 202 -9.49 8.17 -20.88
C SER A 202 -10.50 8.81 -19.92
N GLN A 203 -11.13 8.03 -19.05
CA GLN A 203 -12.09 8.49 -18.05
C GLN A 203 -11.47 8.63 -16.65
N ASP A 204 -10.54 7.76 -16.31
CA ASP A 204 -10.01 7.63 -14.96
C ASP A 204 -8.66 8.30 -14.78
N GLY A 205 -7.92 8.50 -15.88
CA GLY A 205 -6.51 8.89 -15.86
C GLY A 205 -5.59 7.67 -15.76
N ASP A 206 -4.32 7.88 -16.03
CA ASP A 206 -3.33 6.80 -16.14
C ASP A 206 -2.94 6.24 -14.75
N ASN A 207 -3.05 7.04 -13.70
CA ASN A 207 -2.64 6.67 -12.35
C ASN A 207 -3.81 6.13 -11.52
N THR A 208 -4.45 5.09 -12.03
CA THR A 208 -5.57 4.38 -11.39
C THR A 208 -5.36 2.87 -11.45
N ILE A 209 -6.17 2.11 -10.71
CA ILE A 209 -6.07 0.66 -10.73
C ILE A 209 -6.33 0.14 -12.14
N ASN A 210 -5.36 -0.57 -12.67
CA ASN A 210 -5.33 -1.15 -14.00
C ASN A 210 -4.83 -2.60 -13.95
N GLN A 211 -4.75 -3.26 -15.09
CA GLN A 211 -4.36 -4.66 -15.18
C GLN A 211 -2.96 -4.92 -14.60
N ASP A 212 -2.01 -3.99 -14.82
CA ASP A 212 -0.65 -4.16 -14.31
C ASP A 212 -0.57 -3.95 -12.79
N CYS A 213 -1.45 -3.12 -12.22
CA CYS A 213 -1.62 -3.04 -10.76
C CYS A 213 -2.07 -4.39 -10.19
N VAL A 214 -3.05 -5.04 -10.85
CA VAL A 214 -3.54 -6.35 -10.42
C VAL A 214 -2.43 -7.40 -10.53
N ARG A 215 -1.70 -7.43 -11.63
CA ARG A 215 -0.53 -8.32 -11.82
C ARG A 215 0.54 -8.11 -10.77
N ALA A 216 0.84 -6.86 -10.44
CA ALA A 216 1.83 -6.52 -9.41
C ALA A 216 1.40 -7.06 -8.04
N VAL A 217 0.12 -6.99 -7.71
CA VAL A 217 -0.41 -7.55 -6.47
C VAL A 217 -0.43 -9.08 -6.51
N ILE A 218 -0.79 -9.71 -7.62
CA ILE A 218 -0.70 -11.19 -7.79
C ILE A 218 0.75 -11.65 -7.59
N SER A 219 1.72 -10.99 -8.20
CA SER A 219 3.13 -11.31 -8.05
C SER A 219 3.57 -11.25 -6.57
N ARG A 220 3.29 -10.15 -5.88
CA ARG A 220 3.66 -9.97 -4.47
C ARG A 220 2.94 -10.94 -3.54
N PHE A 221 1.65 -11.11 -3.74
CA PHE A 221 0.84 -12.03 -2.95
C PHE A 221 1.26 -13.49 -3.17
N GLY A 222 1.48 -13.85 -4.43
CA GLY A 222 1.95 -15.20 -4.81
C GLY A 222 3.28 -15.54 -4.16
N LEU A 223 4.24 -14.60 -4.16
CA LEU A 223 5.52 -14.80 -3.49
C LEU A 223 5.33 -14.97 -1.98
N ARG A 224 4.60 -14.06 -1.34
CA ARG A 224 4.41 -14.04 0.11
C ARG A 224 3.67 -15.28 0.60
N GLU A 225 2.52 -15.59 0.02
CA GLU A 225 1.72 -16.75 0.42
C GLU A 225 2.41 -18.06 0.07
N GLY A 226 3.04 -18.14 -1.09
CA GLY A 226 3.78 -19.33 -1.51
C GLY A 226 4.97 -19.61 -0.60
N THR A 227 5.75 -18.61 -0.23
CA THR A 227 6.86 -18.79 0.71
C THR A 227 6.37 -19.08 2.12
N TRP A 228 5.32 -18.43 2.58
CA TRP A 228 4.68 -18.74 3.86
C TRP A 228 4.29 -20.22 3.94
N ARG A 229 3.57 -20.73 2.94
CA ARG A 229 3.15 -22.15 2.89
C ARG A 229 4.33 -23.10 2.81
N LYS A 230 5.33 -22.75 2.02
CA LYS A 230 6.53 -23.57 1.84
C LYS A 230 7.30 -23.73 3.15
N TYR A 231 7.59 -22.63 3.83
CA TYR A 231 8.41 -22.65 5.03
C TYR A 231 7.66 -23.10 6.28
N HIS A 232 6.33 -23.07 6.26
CA HIS A 232 5.48 -23.62 7.33
C HIS A 232 4.89 -25.00 6.99
N GLU A 233 5.33 -25.62 5.89
CA GLU A 233 4.92 -26.98 5.48
C GLU A 233 3.40 -27.14 5.35
N LEU A 234 2.69 -26.08 4.89
CA LEU A 234 1.22 -26.08 4.82
C LEU A 234 0.65 -26.68 3.53
N GLY A 235 1.50 -27.08 2.58
CA GLY A 235 1.10 -27.55 1.25
C GLY A 235 0.65 -26.42 0.31
N ASP A 236 0.43 -26.78 -0.96
CA ASP A 236 -0.07 -25.88 -2.02
C ASP A 236 0.80 -24.60 -2.28
N ALA A 237 2.04 -24.58 -1.84
CA ALA A 237 2.96 -23.47 -2.06
C ALA A 237 3.18 -23.19 -3.55
N GLU A 238 3.29 -24.27 -4.34
CA GLU A 238 3.57 -24.22 -5.77
C GLU A 238 2.55 -23.39 -6.55
N LYS A 239 1.25 -23.56 -6.26
CA LYS A 239 0.16 -22.78 -6.87
C LYS A 239 0.41 -21.27 -6.82
N TYR A 240 0.85 -20.77 -5.67
CA TYR A 240 1.10 -19.34 -5.46
C TYR A 240 2.40 -18.88 -6.09
N LEU A 241 3.46 -19.70 -6.00
CA LEU A 241 4.74 -19.39 -6.61
C LEU A 241 4.66 -19.35 -8.14
N GLN A 242 3.87 -20.23 -8.76
CA GLN A 242 3.62 -20.21 -10.19
C GLN A 242 2.87 -18.94 -10.63
N GLU A 243 1.87 -18.49 -9.86
CA GLU A 243 1.18 -17.23 -10.14
C GLU A 243 2.10 -16.01 -9.95
N CYS A 244 2.99 -16.05 -8.95
CA CYS A 244 4.04 -15.04 -8.82
C CYS A 244 4.90 -14.95 -10.08
N VAL A 245 5.40 -16.09 -10.56
CA VAL A 245 6.26 -16.15 -11.76
C VAL A 245 5.49 -15.64 -12.98
N ARG A 246 4.29 -16.17 -13.23
CA ARG A 246 3.44 -15.80 -14.38
C ARG A 246 3.17 -14.29 -14.43
N ALA A 247 2.72 -13.71 -13.32
CA ALA A 247 2.40 -12.30 -13.26
C ALA A 247 3.66 -11.42 -13.40
N SER A 248 4.78 -11.85 -12.80
CA SER A 248 6.06 -11.14 -12.92
C SER A 248 6.58 -11.16 -14.35
N GLU A 249 6.50 -12.28 -15.07
CA GLU A 249 6.93 -12.38 -16.46
C GLU A 249 6.11 -11.44 -17.38
N LEU A 250 4.80 -11.35 -17.15
CA LEU A 250 3.94 -10.41 -17.89
C LEU A 250 4.33 -8.95 -17.62
N LEU A 251 4.64 -8.61 -16.38
CA LEU A 251 5.11 -7.26 -16.03
C LEU A 251 6.49 -6.98 -16.61
N MET A 252 7.41 -7.93 -16.56
CA MET A 252 8.75 -7.77 -17.15
C MET A 252 8.68 -7.61 -18.67
N ALA A 253 7.72 -8.25 -19.32
CA ALA A 253 7.47 -8.05 -20.74
C ALA A 253 6.87 -6.68 -21.07
N ALA A 254 5.99 -6.16 -20.20
CA ALA A 254 5.40 -4.83 -20.34
C ALA A 254 6.41 -3.71 -20.02
N TYR A 255 7.31 -3.95 -19.09
CA TYR A 255 8.33 -2.99 -18.62
C TYR A 255 9.76 -3.58 -18.79
N PRO A 256 10.23 -3.75 -20.03
CA PRO A 256 11.48 -4.49 -20.30
C PRO A 256 12.75 -3.74 -19.92
N THR A 257 12.65 -2.45 -19.65
CA THR A 257 13.81 -1.62 -19.30
C THR A 257 13.59 -0.94 -17.95
N LEU A 258 14.64 -0.97 -17.12
CA LEU A 258 14.66 -0.22 -15.87
C LEU A 258 14.99 1.25 -16.14
N TYR A 259 14.45 2.13 -15.34
CA TYR A 259 14.84 3.53 -15.36
C TYR A 259 16.30 3.67 -14.93
N THR A 260 17.12 4.28 -15.79
CA THR A 260 18.56 4.42 -15.58
C THR A 260 18.96 5.75 -14.98
N GLY A 261 18.02 6.71 -14.87
CA GLY A 261 18.28 8.07 -14.40
C GLY A 261 18.82 8.99 -15.50
N THR A 262 19.08 10.22 -15.10
CA THR A 262 19.51 11.29 -16.00
C THR A 262 20.99 11.65 -15.85
N ASP A 263 21.63 11.32 -14.72
CA ASP A 263 23.02 11.69 -14.43
C ASP A 263 24.06 10.71 -14.99
N GLY A 264 23.65 9.57 -15.53
CA GLY A 264 24.51 8.57 -16.14
C GLY A 264 25.37 7.75 -15.16
N GLN A 265 25.19 7.94 -13.85
CA GLN A 265 25.92 7.19 -12.83
C GLN A 265 25.30 5.83 -12.58
N PRO A 266 26.08 4.81 -12.17
CA PRO A 266 25.56 3.52 -11.81
C PRO A 266 24.51 3.63 -10.69
N GLY A 267 23.30 3.12 -10.94
CA GLY A 267 22.20 3.15 -9.98
C GLY A 267 21.48 4.50 -9.84
N ALA A 268 21.84 5.50 -10.64
CA ALA A 268 21.22 6.83 -10.60
C ALA A 268 19.69 6.79 -10.70
N GLY A 269 19.17 6.02 -11.62
CA GLY A 269 17.72 5.89 -11.77
C GLY A 269 17.02 5.39 -10.51
N TYR A 270 17.66 4.49 -9.75
CA TYR A 270 17.11 4.07 -8.47
C TYR A 270 17.09 5.22 -7.46
N GLY A 271 18.16 5.99 -7.36
CA GLY A 271 18.21 7.16 -6.46
C GLY A 271 17.23 8.25 -6.87
N GLU A 272 17.21 8.62 -8.14
CA GLU A 272 16.32 9.65 -8.68
C GLU A 272 14.84 9.32 -8.49
N MET A 273 14.46 8.05 -8.65
CA MET A 273 13.08 7.59 -8.47
C MET A 273 12.54 7.92 -7.07
N TRP A 274 13.40 7.90 -6.04
CA TRP A 274 12.99 8.18 -4.65
C TRP A 274 13.07 9.66 -4.28
N THR A 275 13.68 10.49 -5.14
CA THR A 275 13.87 11.91 -4.88
C THR A 275 13.15 12.82 -5.86
N THR A 276 12.49 12.27 -6.89
CA THR A 276 11.69 13.06 -7.82
C THR A 276 10.35 13.49 -7.22
N GLU A 277 9.92 14.69 -7.59
CA GLU A 277 8.61 15.22 -7.17
C GLU A 277 7.44 14.63 -7.97
N ASP A 278 7.70 14.20 -9.20
CA ASP A 278 6.67 13.64 -10.10
C ASP A 278 7.07 12.27 -10.64
N LEU A 279 6.55 11.24 -10.00
CA LEU A 279 6.75 9.85 -10.41
C LEU A 279 6.05 9.51 -11.74
N GLY A 280 5.08 10.30 -12.17
CA GLY A 280 4.40 10.10 -13.46
C GLY A 280 5.32 10.23 -14.66
N GLN A 281 6.48 10.86 -14.50
CA GLN A 281 7.49 11.00 -15.55
C GLN A 281 8.55 9.89 -15.53
N VAL A 282 8.50 8.99 -14.54
CA VAL A 282 9.49 7.92 -14.39
C VAL A 282 9.00 6.66 -15.07
N PRO A 283 9.69 6.17 -16.12
CA PRO A 283 9.33 4.94 -16.82
C PRO A 283 9.32 3.73 -15.88
N GLY A 284 8.30 2.89 -16.01
CA GLY A 284 8.17 1.66 -15.23
C GLY A 284 7.44 1.84 -13.88
N ILE A 285 7.02 3.04 -13.54
CA ILE A 285 6.11 3.27 -12.41
C ILE A 285 4.69 2.87 -12.84
N ILE A 286 4.11 1.90 -12.14
CA ILE A 286 2.78 1.35 -12.45
C ILE A 286 1.67 2.15 -11.77
N LEU A 287 1.89 2.49 -10.49
CA LEU A 287 0.97 3.27 -9.68
C LEU A 287 1.75 4.06 -8.64
N TYR A 288 1.39 5.31 -8.44
CA TYR A 288 2.03 6.15 -7.46
C TYR A 288 1.05 7.09 -6.76
N LYS A 289 1.41 7.56 -5.59
CA LYS A 289 0.67 8.61 -4.92
C LYS A 289 1.27 9.97 -5.28
N SER A 290 0.44 10.84 -5.84
CA SER A 290 0.81 12.22 -6.09
C SER A 290 0.59 13.06 -4.83
N TYR A 291 1.61 13.84 -4.47
CA TYR A 291 1.54 14.85 -3.42
C TYR A 291 1.59 16.23 -4.03
N VAL A 292 0.60 17.03 -3.72
CA VAL A 292 0.48 18.39 -4.25
C VAL A 292 0.29 19.35 -3.08
N LYS A 293 1.15 20.36 -3.01
CA LYS A 293 1.04 21.40 -1.99
C LYS A 293 -0.38 21.98 -1.96
N ASP A 294 -0.91 22.17 -0.79
CA ASP A 294 -2.25 22.75 -0.51
C ASP A 294 -3.48 21.91 -0.95
N ILE A 295 -3.26 20.80 -1.67
CA ILE A 295 -4.34 19.86 -2.07
C ILE A 295 -4.20 18.53 -1.33
N ASN A 296 -3.05 17.92 -1.43
CA ASN A 296 -2.72 16.64 -0.82
C ASN A 296 -1.26 16.66 -0.36
N PRO A 297 -0.95 17.40 0.71
CA PRO A 297 0.43 17.53 1.16
C PRO A 297 0.94 16.21 1.73
N MET A 298 2.23 15.98 1.57
CA MET A 298 2.90 14.77 2.07
C MET A 298 2.85 14.65 3.60
N GLY A 299 2.64 15.76 4.31
CA GLY A 299 2.46 15.79 5.76
C GLY A 299 3.72 15.47 6.57
N MET A 300 4.88 15.40 5.92
CA MET A 300 6.17 15.22 6.58
C MET A 300 6.93 16.53 6.60
N SER A 301 7.36 16.96 7.78
CA SER A 301 8.24 18.11 7.90
C SER A 301 9.70 17.70 7.68
N TYR A 302 10.51 18.63 7.18
CA TYR A 302 11.96 18.44 7.06
C TYR A 302 12.61 18.09 8.40
N ILE A 303 12.11 18.65 9.49
CA ILE A 303 12.58 18.37 10.87
C ILE A 303 12.31 16.92 11.26
N GLU A 304 11.17 16.35 10.87
CA GLU A 304 10.87 14.95 11.13
C GLU A 304 11.82 14.01 10.40
N HIS A 305 12.29 14.40 9.21
CA HIS A 305 13.25 13.62 8.45
C HIS A 305 14.68 13.69 9.00
N THR A 306 15.07 14.85 9.50
CA THR A 306 16.49 15.10 9.81
C THR A 306 16.82 15.03 11.29
N SER A 307 15.87 15.29 12.17
CA SER A 307 16.18 15.44 13.59
C SER A 307 15.40 14.55 14.55
N SER A 308 14.24 14.04 14.16
CA SER A 308 13.38 13.33 15.11
C SER A 308 13.13 11.86 14.78
N HIS A 309 13.50 11.41 13.59
CA HIS A 309 13.33 10.00 13.24
C HIS A 309 14.64 9.26 13.30
N TYR A 310 14.70 8.51 14.29
CA TYR A 310 15.80 7.76 14.82
C TYR A 310 15.74 6.33 14.33
N VAL A 311 15.51 6.16 13.02
CA VAL A 311 15.51 4.84 12.40
C VAL A 311 16.81 4.68 11.64
N GLU A 312 17.56 3.68 12.03
CA GLU A 312 18.85 3.33 11.45
C GLU A 312 18.77 1.97 10.78
N MET A 313 19.49 1.81 9.69
CA MET A 313 19.58 0.53 8.99
C MET A 313 20.54 -0.39 9.73
N ASN A 314 20.11 -1.62 9.99
CA ASN A 314 20.96 -2.63 10.62
C ASN A 314 21.96 -3.22 9.62
N GLN A 315 23.08 -3.74 10.13
CA GLN A 315 24.07 -4.43 9.34
C GLN A 315 23.46 -5.56 8.49
N ASN A 316 22.45 -6.26 9.02
CA ASN A 316 21.75 -7.31 8.28
C ASN A 316 21.17 -6.82 6.96
N MET A 317 20.58 -5.63 6.94
CA MET A 317 20.03 -5.05 5.70
C MET A 317 21.15 -4.63 4.74
N VAL A 318 22.23 -4.06 5.25
CA VAL A 318 23.42 -3.71 4.45
C VAL A 318 24.01 -4.97 3.81
N ASP A 319 24.05 -6.07 4.53
CA ASP A 319 24.61 -7.34 4.05
C ASP A 319 23.76 -7.99 2.94
N LEU A 320 22.45 -7.68 2.86
CA LEU A 320 21.59 -8.18 1.79
C LEU A 320 21.89 -7.56 0.42
N TYR A 321 22.49 -6.39 0.36
CA TYR A 321 22.92 -5.84 -0.92
C TYR A 321 24.00 -6.71 -1.53
N LEU A 322 23.90 -6.94 -2.83
CA LEU A 322 24.87 -7.77 -3.55
C LEU A 322 26.20 -7.02 -3.74
N MET A 323 27.22 -7.75 -4.12
CA MET A 323 28.42 -7.17 -4.69
C MET A 323 28.16 -6.67 -6.12
N LYS A 324 28.99 -5.79 -6.64
CA LYS A 324 28.90 -5.27 -8.01
C LYS A 324 28.90 -6.37 -9.09
N ASN A 325 29.50 -7.55 -8.77
CA ASN A 325 29.50 -8.71 -9.64
C ASN A 325 28.22 -9.57 -9.54
N GLY A 326 27.21 -9.11 -8.80
CA GLY A 326 25.91 -9.79 -8.62
C GLY A 326 25.92 -10.92 -7.58
N LYS A 327 27.01 -11.16 -6.87
CA LYS A 327 27.10 -12.21 -5.87
C LYS A 327 26.69 -11.71 -4.48
N PRO A 328 26.04 -12.55 -3.66
CA PRO A 328 25.92 -12.30 -2.22
C PRO A 328 27.29 -12.17 -1.56
N ILE A 329 27.40 -11.37 -0.51
CA ILE A 329 28.70 -11.11 0.16
C ILE A 329 29.40 -12.35 0.69
N LEU A 330 28.63 -13.36 1.11
CA LEU A 330 29.17 -14.63 1.65
C LEU A 330 29.43 -15.70 0.56
N ALA A 331 29.13 -15.41 -0.69
CA ALA A 331 29.35 -16.38 -1.77
C ALA A 331 30.82 -16.44 -2.18
N ASP A 332 31.26 -17.64 -2.57
CA ASP A 332 32.62 -17.86 -3.07
C ASP A 332 32.94 -16.95 -4.26
N GLY A 333 34.04 -16.23 -4.18
CA GLY A 333 34.47 -15.28 -5.21
C GLY A 333 33.60 -14.02 -5.26
N SER A 334 32.92 -13.68 -4.18
CA SER A 334 32.18 -12.40 -4.06
C SER A 334 33.10 -11.19 -4.12
N GLY A 335 34.32 -11.32 -3.57
CA GLY A 335 35.25 -10.20 -3.43
C GLY A 335 34.90 -9.27 -2.27
N TYR A 336 34.08 -9.69 -1.32
CA TYR A 336 33.71 -8.88 -0.18
C TYR A 336 34.93 -8.58 0.72
N HIS A 337 35.11 -7.32 1.08
CA HIS A 337 36.28 -6.85 1.82
C HIS A 337 36.14 -6.90 3.35
N GLY A 338 35.00 -7.42 3.83
CA GLY A 338 34.71 -7.51 5.26
C GLY A 338 34.09 -6.24 5.84
N ASN A 339 33.83 -6.28 7.14
CA ASN A 339 33.15 -5.20 7.87
C ASN A 339 34.00 -4.59 9.01
N LYS A 340 35.29 -4.87 9.03
CA LYS A 340 36.22 -4.28 10.04
C LYS A 340 36.48 -2.80 9.83
N ASP A 341 36.29 -2.34 8.63
CA ASP A 341 36.44 -0.95 8.21
C ASP A 341 35.14 -0.53 7.52
N MET A 342 34.52 0.54 8.03
CA MET A 342 33.25 1.05 7.47
C MET A 342 33.38 1.43 6.00
N TYR A 343 34.57 1.80 5.53
CA TYR A 343 34.81 2.08 4.12
C TYR A 343 34.81 0.82 3.26
N ALA A 344 35.34 -0.27 3.79
CA ALA A 344 35.39 -1.55 3.10
C ALA A 344 33.98 -2.15 2.89
N VAL A 345 33.04 -1.88 3.78
CA VAL A 345 31.64 -2.33 3.67
C VAL A 345 31.01 -1.85 2.38
N PHE A 346 31.31 -0.65 1.92
CA PHE A 346 30.75 -0.06 0.71
C PHE A 346 31.53 -0.39 -0.57
N ARG A 347 32.72 -1.00 -0.45
CA ARG A 347 33.58 -1.26 -1.59
C ARG A 347 32.99 -2.33 -2.51
N ASP A 348 32.94 -2.03 -3.82
CA ASP A 348 32.48 -2.95 -4.87
C ASP A 348 31.07 -3.54 -4.64
N ARG A 349 30.21 -2.77 -3.98
CA ARG A 349 28.82 -3.14 -3.70
C ARG A 349 27.87 -2.68 -4.82
N ASP A 350 26.68 -3.24 -4.80
CA ASP A 350 25.56 -2.80 -5.64
C ASP A 350 25.36 -1.28 -5.49
N PRO A 351 25.30 -0.52 -6.59
CA PRO A 351 25.13 0.94 -6.52
C PRO A 351 23.91 1.40 -5.74
N ARG A 352 22.86 0.59 -5.65
CA ARG A 352 21.66 0.92 -4.87
C ARG A 352 21.96 1.12 -3.39
N LEU A 353 22.99 0.46 -2.86
CA LEU A 353 23.41 0.68 -1.48
C LEU A 353 23.80 2.14 -1.25
N TYR A 354 24.55 2.75 -2.18
CA TYR A 354 25.00 4.13 -2.08
C TYR A 354 23.86 5.16 -2.18
N HIS A 355 22.75 4.76 -2.81
CA HIS A 355 21.56 5.60 -2.91
C HIS A 355 20.57 5.39 -1.74
N THR A 356 20.78 4.37 -0.95
CA THR A 356 19.92 4.05 0.21
C THR A 356 20.54 4.49 1.53
N VAL A 357 21.84 4.24 1.67
CA VAL A 357 22.59 4.54 2.89
C VAL A 357 23.65 5.57 2.56
N ILE A 358 23.75 6.63 3.34
CA ILE A 358 24.79 7.64 3.18
C ILE A 358 26.12 6.99 3.54
N PRO A 359 27.05 6.81 2.60
CA PRO A 359 28.39 6.29 2.91
C PRO A 359 29.16 7.33 3.74
N PRO A 360 30.23 6.90 4.43
CA PRO A 360 30.99 7.78 5.32
C PRO A 360 31.75 8.89 4.59
N TYR A 361 31.82 8.84 3.27
CA TYR A 361 32.46 9.88 2.46
C TYR A 361 31.89 9.92 1.05
N LYS A 362 32.09 11.06 0.36
CA LYS A 362 31.94 11.18 -1.10
C LYS A 362 33.31 11.06 -1.75
N VAL A 363 33.35 10.48 -2.93
CA VAL A 363 34.55 10.56 -3.75
C VAL A 363 34.56 11.91 -4.45
N LYS A 364 35.63 12.67 -4.28
CA LYS A 364 35.86 13.90 -5.06
C LYS A 364 35.99 13.47 -6.53
N SER A 365 35.02 13.82 -7.35
CA SER A 365 35.23 13.71 -8.78
C SER A 365 36.16 14.78 -9.23
N GLY A 366 37.06 14.47 -10.15
CA GLY A 366 37.98 15.47 -10.74
C GLY A 366 37.26 16.61 -11.51
N LYS A 367 35.92 16.59 -11.48
CA LYS A 367 35.04 17.59 -12.12
C LYS A 367 34.21 18.40 -11.11
N GLY A 368 34.45 18.24 -9.81
CA GLY A 368 33.72 18.99 -8.79
C GLY A 368 32.26 18.53 -8.56
N ASP A 369 31.84 17.44 -9.16
CA ASP A 369 30.47 16.94 -8.99
C ASP A 369 30.33 16.14 -7.72
N TYR A 370 29.46 16.58 -6.87
CA TYR A 370 29.16 16.09 -5.53
C TYR A 370 28.51 14.69 -5.47
N LEU A 371 28.43 13.97 -6.58
CA LEU A 371 27.47 12.87 -6.70
C LEU A 371 28.05 11.49 -7.00
N THR A 372 29.36 11.33 -7.07
CA THR A 372 29.92 9.98 -7.19
C THR A 372 30.10 9.36 -5.81
N TRP A 373 29.07 8.70 -5.34
CA TRP A 373 29.11 7.80 -4.20
C TRP A 373 29.84 6.51 -4.57
N SER A 374 31.10 6.63 -4.96
CA SER A 374 31.94 5.50 -5.28
C SER A 374 33.06 5.35 -4.26
N TYR A 375 33.51 4.12 -4.08
CA TYR A 375 34.63 3.84 -3.19
C TYR A 375 35.96 4.29 -3.82
N THR A 376 36.85 4.88 -3.03
CA THR A 376 38.24 5.13 -3.39
C THR A 376 39.17 4.67 -2.28
N ASP A 377 40.28 4.01 -2.66
CA ASP A 377 41.35 3.62 -1.75
C ASP A 377 42.23 4.83 -1.34
N ASN A 378 42.22 5.90 -2.14
CA ASN A 378 43.03 7.09 -1.86
C ASN A 378 42.30 8.05 -0.90
N PRO A 379 42.77 8.22 0.35
CA PRO A 379 42.12 9.10 1.32
C PRO A 379 42.07 10.58 0.86
N ALA A 380 42.97 11.01 -0.02
CA ALA A 380 42.99 12.36 -0.55
C ALA A 380 41.80 12.64 -1.48
N ASP A 381 41.22 11.61 -2.09
CA ASP A 381 40.08 11.73 -2.98
C ASP A 381 38.74 11.61 -2.21
N ARG A 382 38.80 11.49 -0.89
CA ARG A 382 37.61 11.37 -0.04
C ARG A 382 37.21 12.73 0.49
N GLU A 383 35.94 13.09 0.33
CA GLU A 383 35.30 14.18 1.04
C GLU A 383 34.42 13.60 2.11
N TYR A 384 34.84 13.73 3.35
CA TYR A 384 34.07 13.23 4.48
C TYR A 384 32.83 14.07 4.69
N ILE A 385 31.70 13.38 4.89
CA ILE A 385 30.45 14.04 5.17
C ILE A 385 30.41 14.29 6.68
N ASP A 386 30.35 15.55 7.05
CA ASP A 386 30.11 15.94 8.43
C ASP A 386 28.62 15.75 8.75
N ILE A 387 28.25 14.53 9.03
CA ILE A 387 26.90 14.19 9.49
C ILE A 387 26.74 14.60 10.97
N MET A 388 27.85 14.76 11.67
CA MET A 388 27.88 15.01 13.13
C MET A 388 27.71 16.49 13.47
N GLY A 389 28.12 17.38 12.59
CA GLY A 389 28.09 18.83 12.85
C GLY A 389 26.73 19.47 12.64
N ALA A 390 25.81 18.80 11.96
CA ALA A 390 24.52 19.38 11.62
C ALA A 390 23.48 19.29 12.73
N ASN A 391 23.59 18.27 13.62
CA ASN A 391 22.66 18.10 14.72
C ASN A 391 23.18 17.05 15.71
N GLU A 392 23.27 17.39 16.98
CA GLU A 392 23.69 16.46 18.04
C GLU A 392 22.77 15.23 18.14
N SER A 393 21.56 15.31 17.64
CA SER A 393 20.62 14.20 17.61
C SER A 393 20.92 13.14 16.53
N CYS A 394 21.74 13.48 15.54
CA CYS A 394 22.25 12.54 14.54
C CYS A 394 23.61 11.95 14.94
N SER A 395 23.98 12.07 16.20
CA SER A 395 25.31 11.80 16.71
C SER A 395 25.67 10.32 16.90
N ASN A 396 24.92 9.42 16.36
CA ASN A 396 25.36 8.05 16.34
C ASN A 396 25.61 7.63 14.89
N PRO A 397 26.86 7.62 14.42
CA PRO A 397 27.20 6.84 13.24
C PRO A 397 27.11 5.39 13.65
N GLY A 398 25.88 4.92 13.88
CA GLY A 398 25.59 3.56 14.22
C GLY A 398 25.88 2.66 13.04
N VAL A 399 27.09 2.31 12.88
CA VAL A 399 27.54 1.15 12.14
C VAL A 399 28.12 0.16 13.10
#